data_3392d54b5b47036a5e29cc0e29180924
#
_entry.id   3392d54b5b47036a5e29cc0e29180924
#
_cell.length_a   1.000
_cell.length_b   1.000
_cell.length_c   1.000
_cell.angle_alpha   90.00
_cell.angle_beta   90.00
_cell.angle_gamma   90.00
#
_symmetry.space_group_name_H-M   'P 1'
#
loop_
_entity.id
_entity.type
_entity.pdbx_description
1 polymer ?
#
loop_
_entity_poly.entity_id
_entity_poly.type
_entity_poly.pdbx_seq_one_letter_code
_entity_poly.pdbx_strand_id
1 'polypeptide(L)'
;MDRTWEKLTPMQKALYRQLYKKSFYDFVKDFWECWDPSPLVDGFLVQFYCETFQYYCKTWVGYTEKQIKVPDKYKDYHIVDCRAGKRNLNINVPPRHSKSAIFNVAGPVWLWLSYPIKAASISHTFGLSKDMNSKRQKLINSEKFQFFFGNDFQ
;
A
#
# COMPACT_ATOMS: atom_id res chain seq x y z
N MET A 1 -8.25 -13.24 14.69
CA MET A 1 -6.94 -12.86 14.12
C MET A 1 -5.97 -13.99 14.36
N ASP A 2 -5.48 -14.59 13.31
CA ASP A 2 -4.45 -15.63 13.42
C ASP A 2 -3.11 -14.98 13.78
N ARG A 3 -2.54 -15.32 14.95
CA ARG A 3 -1.27 -14.74 15.45
C ARG A 3 -0.06 -15.62 15.09
N THR A 4 -0.12 -16.33 13.99
CA THR A 4 1.00 -17.20 13.54
C THR A 4 2.30 -16.43 13.35
N TRP A 5 2.23 -15.13 13.04
CA TRP A 5 3.38 -14.24 12.87
C TRP A 5 4.21 -14.03 14.15
N GLU A 6 3.63 -14.21 15.34
CA GLU A 6 4.37 -14.10 16.62
C GLU A 6 5.41 -15.21 16.81
N LYS A 7 5.23 -16.34 16.12
CA LYS A 7 6.11 -17.51 16.21
C LYS A 7 7.24 -17.50 15.19
N LEU A 8 7.36 -16.46 14.39
CA LEU A 8 8.40 -16.37 13.36
C LEU A 8 9.80 -16.24 13.97
N THR A 9 10.75 -16.98 13.41
CA THR A 9 12.16 -16.81 13.74
C THR A 9 12.67 -15.43 13.28
N PRO A 10 13.76 -14.90 13.85
CA PRO A 10 14.34 -13.64 13.40
C PRO A 10 14.63 -13.60 11.90
N MET A 11 15.08 -14.70 11.33
CA MET A 11 15.35 -14.82 9.89
C MET A 11 14.05 -14.73 9.05
N GLN A 12 13.01 -15.44 9.46
CA GLN A 12 11.71 -15.38 8.80
C GLN A 12 11.10 -13.98 8.89
N LYS A 13 11.19 -13.36 10.07
CA LYS A 13 10.75 -11.96 10.26
C LYS A 13 11.46 -11.01 9.30
N ALA A 14 12.78 -11.13 9.15
CA ALA A 14 13.56 -10.32 8.21
C ALA A 14 13.12 -10.54 6.76
N LEU A 15 12.84 -11.79 6.37
CA LEU A 15 12.36 -12.14 5.03
C LEU A 15 10.98 -11.53 4.74
N TYR A 16 10.04 -11.66 5.69
CA TYR A 16 8.71 -11.04 5.56
C TYR A 16 8.78 -9.51 5.49
N ARG A 17 9.65 -8.88 6.29
CA ARG A 17 9.87 -7.42 6.18
C ARG A 17 10.33 -7.02 4.78
N GLN A 18 11.24 -7.77 4.18
CA GLN A 18 11.69 -7.50 2.80
C GLN A 18 10.57 -7.71 1.79
N LEU A 19 9.77 -8.78 1.94
CA LEU A 19 8.62 -9.05 1.08
C LEU A 19 7.64 -7.86 1.12
N TYR A 20 7.23 -7.42 2.30
CA TYR A 20 6.29 -6.31 2.44
C TYR A 20 6.85 -4.99 1.90
N LYS A 21 8.13 -4.70 2.07
CA LYS A 21 8.77 -3.52 1.46
C LYS A 21 8.81 -3.58 -0.07
N LYS A 22 8.92 -4.78 -0.64
CA LYS A 22 8.99 -4.99 -2.09
C LYS A 22 7.63 -5.09 -2.77
N SER A 23 6.63 -5.59 -2.08
CA SER A 23 5.30 -5.87 -2.63
C SER A 23 4.23 -5.15 -1.84
N PHE A 24 3.64 -4.12 -2.43
CA PHE A 24 2.52 -3.39 -1.84
C PHE A 24 1.28 -4.28 -1.74
N TYR A 25 1.07 -5.18 -2.70
CA TYR A 25 -0.04 -6.12 -2.67
C TYR A 25 0.04 -7.07 -1.47
N ASP A 26 1.20 -7.69 -1.22
CA ASP A 26 1.38 -8.58 -0.06
C ASP A 26 1.23 -7.81 1.25
N PHE A 27 1.73 -6.57 1.30
CA PHE A 27 1.53 -5.70 2.45
C PHE A 27 0.03 -5.44 2.70
N VAL A 28 -0.74 -5.08 1.67
CA VAL A 28 -2.18 -4.81 1.81
C VAL A 28 -2.91 -6.06 2.28
N LYS A 29 -2.65 -7.23 1.67
CA LYS A 29 -3.30 -8.49 2.06
C LYS A 29 -3.08 -8.83 3.52
N ASP A 30 -1.83 -8.81 3.94
CA ASP A 30 -1.46 -9.31 5.26
C ASP A 30 -1.79 -8.33 6.39
N PHE A 31 -1.86 -7.04 6.09
CA PHE A 31 -2.15 -6.01 7.10
C PHE A 31 -3.58 -5.47 7.04
N TRP A 32 -4.43 -5.92 6.11
CA TRP A 32 -5.78 -5.39 5.92
C TRP A 32 -6.59 -5.34 7.21
N GLU A 33 -6.63 -6.42 7.95
CA GLU A 33 -7.38 -6.55 9.20
C GLU A 33 -6.91 -5.59 10.31
N CYS A 34 -5.71 -5.01 10.17
CA CYS A 34 -5.18 -4.07 11.16
C CYS A 34 -5.93 -2.72 11.17
N TRP A 35 -6.60 -2.36 10.09
CA TRP A 35 -7.31 -1.08 10.00
C TRP A 35 -8.76 -1.17 9.53
N ASP A 36 -9.16 -2.25 8.89
CA ASP A 36 -10.52 -2.45 8.41
C ASP A 36 -11.08 -3.78 8.92
N PRO A 37 -12.19 -3.76 9.67
CA PRO A 37 -12.80 -4.97 10.20
C PRO A 37 -13.53 -5.81 9.15
N SER A 38 -13.82 -5.21 7.98
CA SER A 38 -14.46 -5.92 6.88
C SER A 38 -13.43 -6.82 6.19
N PRO A 39 -13.80 -8.05 5.80
CA PRO A 39 -12.88 -8.92 5.09
C PRO A 39 -12.42 -8.28 3.77
N LEU A 40 -11.14 -8.40 3.45
CA LEU A 40 -10.65 -8.02 2.15
C LEU A 40 -11.24 -8.96 1.09
N VAL A 41 -11.99 -8.41 0.16
CA VAL A 41 -12.39 -9.15 -1.05
C VAL A 41 -11.18 -9.17 -1.98
N ASP A 42 -10.30 -10.14 -1.73
CA ASP A 42 -9.10 -10.31 -2.54
C ASP A 42 -9.45 -10.80 -3.96
N GLY A 43 -8.78 -10.24 -4.95
CA GLY A 43 -9.00 -10.57 -6.34
C GLY A 43 -8.21 -9.68 -7.28
N PHE A 44 -8.45 -9.88 -8.57
CA PHE A 44 -7.76 -9.17 -9.64
C PHE A 44 -7.70 -7.64 -9.44
N LEU A 45 -8.82 -7.01 -9.03
CA LEU A 45 -8.85 -5.55 -8.86
C LEU A 45 -7.92 -5.07 -7.75
N VAL A 46 -7.88 -5.75 -6.61
CA VAL A 46 -7.00 -5.37 -5.48
C VAL A 46 -5.54 -5.53 -5.89
N GLN A 47 -5.21 -6.63 -6.52
CA GLN A 47 -3.86 -6.86 -7.03
C GLN A 47 -3.47 -5.80 -8.07
N PHE A 48 -4.35 -5.54 -9.04
CA PHE A 48 -4.15 -4.52 -10.06
C PHE A 48 -3.91 -3.12 -9.47
N TYR A 49 -4.71 -2.70 -8.48
CA TYR A 49 -4.51 -1.41 -7.80
C TYR A 49 -3.16 -1.34 -7.11
N CYS A 50 -2.81 -2.35 -6.34
CA CYS A 50 -1.58 -2.37 -5.58
C CYS A 50 -0.35 -2.36 -6.50
N GLU A 51 -0.34 -3.19 -7.52
CA GLU A 51 0.78 -3.27 -8.45
C GLU A 51 0.91 -1.99 -9.28
N THR A 52 -0.21 -1.43 -9.78
CA THR A 52 -0.19 -0.15 -10.53
C THR A 52 0.31 0.98 -9.65
N PHE A 53 -0.18 1.10 -8.42
CA PHE A 53 0.28 2.10 -7.46
C PHE A 53 1.77 1.96 -7.18
N GLN A 54 2.22 0.74 -6.91
CA GLN A 54 3.64 0.45 -6.66
C GLN A 54 4.53 0.87 -7.83
N TYR A 55 4.16 0.52 -9.06
CA TYR A 55 4.91 0.92 -10.25
C TYR A 55 4.92 2.43 -10.40
N TYR A 56 3.77 3.07 -10.20
CA TYR A 56 3.65 4.51 -10.31
C TYR A 56 4.51 5.25 -9.28
N CYS A 57 4.51 4.78 -8.04
CA CYS A 57 5.32 5.38 -6.98
C CYS A 57 6.82 5.28 -7.24
N LYS A 58 7.29 4.27 -7.96
CA LYS A 58 8.70 4.17 -8.35
C LYS A 58 9.14 5.36 -9.22
N THR A 59 8.26 5.93 -10.03
CA THR A 59 8.57 7.13 -10.82
C THR A 59 8.87 8.34 -9.94
N TRP A 60 8.21 8.44 -8.78
CA TRP A 60 8.39 9.56 -7.86
C TRP A 60 9.72 9.53 -7.11
N VAL A 61 10.29 8.34 -6.95
CA VAL A 61 11.53 8.12 -6.21
C VAL A 61 12.75 7.95 -7.13
N GLY A 62 12.60 8.28 -8.41
CA GLY A 62 13.72 8.41 -9.34
C GLY A 62 14.05 7.19 -10.18
N TYR A 63 13.18 6.18 -10.23
CA TYR A 63 13.37 5.09 -11.18
C TYR A 63 13.14 5.56 -12.61
N THR A 64 13.98 5.11 -13.55
CA THR A 64 13.87 5.41 -14.98
C THR A 64 12.80 4.56 -15.65
N GLU A 65 12.30 4.99 -16.82
CA GLU A 65 11.34 4.22 -17.63
C GLU A 65 11.77 2.77 -17.89
N LYS A 66 13.07 2.56 -18.08
CA LYS A 66 13.64 1.22 -18.29
C LYS A 66 13.49 0.31 -17.07
N GLN A 67 13.36 0.88 -15.87
CA GLN A 67 13.22 0.17 -14.60
C GLN A 67 11.76 -0.06 -14.21
N ILE A 68 10.83 0.62 -14.89
CA ILE A 68 9.40 0.56 -14.61
C ILE A 68 8.72 -0.10 -15.81
N LYS A 69 8.34 -1.35 -15.63
CA LYS A 69 7.64 -2.12 -16.66
C LYS A 69 6.27 -2.53 -16.14
N VAL A 70 5.24 -2.12 -16.85
CA VAL A 70 3.88 -2.63 -16.57
C VAL A 70 3.87 -4.12 -16.88
N PRO A 71 3.41 -4.97 -15.96
CA PRO A 71 3.31 -6.40 -16.24
C PRO A 71 2.47 -6.69 -17.47
N ASP A 72 2.90 -7.66 -18.27
CA ASP A 72 2.23 -8.03 -19.52
C ASP A 72 0.76 -8.43 -19.33
N LYS A 73 0.41 -8.96 -18.17
CA LYS A 73 -0.97 -9.29 -17.80
C LYS A 73 -1.93 -8.09 -17.77
N TYR A 74 -1.41 -6.87 -17.81
CA TYR A 74 -2.21 -5.63 -17.78
C TYR A 74 -2.19 -4.86 -19.10
N LYS A 75 -1.62 -5.39 -20.16
CA LYS A 75 -1.52 -4.68 -21.47
C LYS A 75 -2.85 -4.26 -22.04
N ASP A 76 -3.89 -5.05 -21.82
CA ASP A 76 -5.24 -4.80 -22.35
C ASP A 76 -6.05 -3.81 -21.52
N TYR A 77 -5.54 -3.43 -20.36
CA TYR A 77 -6.14 -2.39 -19.55
C TYR A 77 -5.47 -1.06 -19.90
N HIS A 78 -6.27 -0.01 -20.12
CA HIS A 78 -5.77 1.36 -20.28
C HIS A 78 -5.14 1.86 -18.97
N ILE A 79 -4.05 1.21 -18.58
CA ILE A 79 -3.22 1.69 -17.49
C ILE A 79 -2.57 2.94 -18.04
N VAL A 80 -2.88 4.04 -17.38
CA VAL A 80 -2.25 5.31 -17.64
C VAL A 80 -0.75 5.08 -17.70
N ASP A 81 -0.20 5.43 -18.82
CA ASP A 81 1.20 5.43 -19.16
C ASP A 81 2.06 5.91 -17.97
N CYS A 82 2.62 4.97 -17.23
CA CYS A 82 3.50 5.23 -16.08
C CYS A 82 4.88 5.70 -16.56
N ARG A 83 4.93 6.68 -17.47
CA ARG A 83 6.19 7.25 -17.92
C ARG A 83 6.89 7.98 -16.80
N ALA A 84 8.18 7.84 -16.74
CA ALA A 84 9.04 8.62 -15.87
C ALA A 84 8.72 10.12 -16.03
N GLY A 85 8.51 10.81 -14.90
CA GLY A 85 8.18 12.23 -14.88
C GLY A 85 6.68 12.58 -14.82
N LYS A 86 5.74 11.66 -15.02
CA LYS A 86 4.33 11.93 -14.74
C LYS A 86 4.07 11.85 -13.23
N ARG A 87 3.53 12.95 -12.68
CA ARG A 87 3.32 13.11 -11.22
C ARG A 87 1.87 12.94 -10.78
N ASN A 88 0.96 12.65 -11.71
CA ASN A 88 -0.47 12.56 -11.42
C ASN A 88 -1.01 11.18 -11.74
N LEU A 89 -1.65 10.54 -10.76
CA LEU A 89 -2.38 9.29 -10.93
C LEU A 89 -3.87 9.54 -10.69
N ASN A 90 -4.68 9.39 -11.74
CA ASN A 90 -6.13 9.46 -11.64
C ASN A 90 -6.71 8.04 -11.56
N ILE A 91 -7.48 7.77 -10.50
CA ILE A 91 -8.09 6.47 -10.26
C ILE A 91 -9.60 6.62 -10.29
N ASN A 92 -10.20 6.13 -11.37
CA ASN A 92 -11.63 6.21 -11.59
C ASN A 92 -12.25 4.80 -11.50
N VAL A 93 -12.85 4.49 -10.37
CA VAL A 93 -13.51 3.20 -10.10
C VAL A 93 -14.79 3.42 -9.32
N PRO A 94 -15.78 2.53 -9.43
CA PRO A 94 -17.02 2.64 -8.69
C PRO A 94 -16.82 2.73 -7.16
N PRO A 95 -17.77 3.27 -6.40
CA PRO A 95 -17.75 3.24 -4.94
C PRO A 95 -17.67 1.82 -4.39
N ARG A 96 -17.19 1.67 -3.15
CA ARG A 96 -17.12 0.39 -2.41
C ARG A 96 -16.12 -0.65 -2.95
N HIS A 97 -15.16 -0.26 -3.78
CA HIS A 97 -14.09 -1.13 -4.30
C HIS A 97 -12.76 -0.91 -3.56
N SER A 98 -12.79 -0.68 -2.27
CA SER A 98 -11.60 -0.56 -1.39
C SER A 98 -10.57 0.52 -1.79
N LYS A 99 -10.85 1.33 -2.81
CA LYS A 99 -9.94 2.34 -3.35
C LYS A 99 -9.33 3.24 -2.28
N SER A 100 -10.18 3.89 -1.47
CA SER A 100 -9.71 4.83 -0.45
C SER A 100 -8.91 4.13 0.65
N ALA A 101 -9.26 2.91 1.02
CA ALA A 101 -8.53 2.13 1.99
C ALA A 101 -7.13 1.75 1.48
N ILE A 102 -7.03 1.36 0.21
CA ILE A 102 -5.73 0.99 -0.39
C ILE A 102 -4.86 2.24 -0.59
N PHE A 103 -5.36 3.26 -1.29
CA PHE A 103 -4.52 4.39 -1.70
C PHE A 103 -4.32 5.45 -0.61
N ASN A 104 -5.32 5.72 0.23
CA ASN A 104 -5.24 6.77 1.25
C ASN A 104 -4.88 6.24 2.65
N VAL A 105 -5.04 4.95 2.92
CA VAL A 105 -4.63 4.36 4.20
C VAL A 105 -3.33 3.58 4.04
N ALA A 106 -3.36 2.48 3.31
CA ALA A 106 -2.21 1.59 3.18
C ALA A 106 -1.06 2.21 2.38
N GLY A 107 -1.37 2.93 1.29
CA GLY A 107 -0.37 3.50 0.38
C GLY A 107 0.67 4.41 1.05
N PRO A 108 0.26 5.47 1.77
CA PRO A 108 1.22 6.32 2.48
C PRO A 108 2.06 5.56 3.51
N VAL A 109 1.44 4.66 4.29
CA VAL A 109 2.15 3.87 5.30
C VAL A 109 3.19 2.96 4.65
N TRP A 110 2.82 2.29 3.56
CA TRP A 110 3.75 1.44 2.82
C TRP A 110 4.91 2.23 2.22
N LEU A 111 4.66 3.42 1.67
CA LEU A 111 5.72 4.28 1.14
C LEU A 111 6.70 4.71 2.23
N TRP A 112 6.23 5.00 3.44
CA TRP A 112 7.11 5.36 4.57
C TRP A 112 8.03 4.22 5.00
N LEU A 113 7.70 2.95 4.72
CA LEU A 113 8.60 1.82 5.01
C LEU A 113 9.92 1.87 4.21
N SER A 114 9.93 2.57 3.09
CA SER A 114 11.06 2.56 2.16
C SER A 114 11.58 3.95 1.81
N TYR A 115 10.76 5.00 1.97
CA TYR A 115 11.08 6.34 1.50
C TYR A 115 10.68 7.41 2.51
N PRO A 116 11.58 8.35 2.85
CA PRO A 116 11.29 9.46 3.77
C PRO A 116 10.46 10.56 3.06
N ILE A 117 9.24 10.22 2.64
CA ILE A 117 8.36 11.15 1.94
C ILE A 117 7.36 11.81 2.88
N LYS A 118 6.98 13.05 2.55
CA LYS A 118 5.83 13.71 3.17
C LYS A 118 4.59 13.43 2.33
N ALA A 119 3.55 12.88 2.95
CA ALA A 119 2.27 12.59 2.29
C ALA A 119 1.14 13.39 2.93
N ALA A 120 0.29 14.00 2.11
CA ALA A 120 -0.93 14.66 2.54
C ALA A 120 -2.14 14.02 1.85
N SER A 121 -3.20 13.75 2.62
CA SER A 121 -4.48 13.30 2.07
C SER A 121 -5.50 14.40 2.24
N ILE A 122 -6.10 14.82 1.13
CA ILE A 122 -7.10 15.88 1.09
C ILE A 122 -8.42 15.26 0.62
N SER A 123 -9.51 15.60 1.28
CA SER A 123 -10.85 15.23 0.85
C SER A 123 -11.80 16.44 0.96
N HIS A 124 -12.96 16.34 0.31
CA HIS A 124 -13.96 17.41 0.34
C HIS A 124 -14.68 17.51 1.69
N THR A 125 -14.57 16.53 2.57
CA THR A 125 -15.13 16.58 3.92
C THR A 125 -14.10 16.28 4.98
N PHE A 126 -14.14 17.03 6.07
CA PHE A 126 -13.26 16.82 7.23
C PHE A 126 -13.45 15.42 7.84
N GLY A 127 -14.70 14.93 7.93
CA GLY A 127 -15.01 13.62 8.48
C GLY A 127 -14.29 12.50 7.75
N LEU A 128 -14.25 12.53 6.42
CA LEU A 128 -13.57 11.51 5.61
C LEU A 128 -12.05 11.55 5.81
N SER A 129 -11.45 12.74 5.84
CA SER A 129 -10.02 12.88 6.12
C SER A 129 -9.65 12.37 7.50
N LYS A 130 -10.49 12.66 8.51
CA LYS A 130 -10.31 12.17 9.88
C LYS A 130 -10.39 10.64 9.95
N ASP A 131 -11.37 10.03 9.27
CA ASP A 131 -11.51 8.56 9.23
C ASP A 131 -10.29 7.90 8.61
N MET A 132 -9.82 8.38 7.46
CA MET A 132 -8.62 7.84 6.81
C MET A 132 -7.37 7.97 7.70
N ASN A 133 -7.23 9.09 8.40
CA ASN A 133 -6.12 9.26 9.34
C ASN A 133 -6.22 8.32 10.55
N SER A 134 -7.42 8.15 11.11
CA SER A 134 -7.67 7.19 12.19
C SER A 134 -7.31 5.76 11.77
N LYS A 135 -7.68 5.35 10.55
CA LYS A 135 -7.34 4.03 10.01
C LYS A 135 -5.82 3.88 9.83
N ARG A 136 -5.10 4.90 9.37
CA ARG A 136 -3.62 4.87 9.32
C ARG A 136 -2.99 4.69 10.70
N GLN A 137 -3.50 5.41 11.70
CA GLN A 137 -3.04 5.26 13.08
C GLN A 137 -3.31 3.85 13.62
N LYS A 138 -4.48 3.28 13.34
CA LYS A 138 -4.79 1.88 13.70
C LYS A 138 -3.81 0.90 13.07
N LEU A 139 -3.50 1.06 11.78
CA LEU A 139 -2.54 0.23 11.08
C LEU A 139 -1.16 0.33 11.74
N ILE A 140 -0.63 1.54 11.91
CA ILE A 140 0.72 1.75 12.46
C ILE A 140 0.80 1.24 13.90
N ASN A 141 -0.23 1.47 14.72
CA ASN A 141 -0.25 1.06 16.13
C ASN A 141 -0.66 -0.40 16.33
N SER A 142 -0.99 -1.14 15.28
CA SER A 142 -1.34 -2.55 15.42
C SER A 142 -0.16 -3.39 15.88
N GLU A 143 -0.41 -4.39 16.73
CA GLU A 143 0.63 -5.30 17.23
C GLU A 143 1.43 -5.94 16.10
N LYS A 144 0.75 -6.37 15.03
CA LYS A 144 1.39 -6.97 13.85
C LYS A 144 2.33 -5.99 13.16
N PHE A 145 1.90 -4.74 12.94
CA PHE A 145 2.74 -3.73 12.30
C PHE A 145 3.96 -3.40 13.17
N GLN A 146 3.74 -3.20 14.46
CA GLN A 146 4.82 -2.93 15.43
C GLN A 146 5.80 -4.11 15.53
N PHE A 147 5.30 -5.34 15.47
CA PHE A 147 6.18 -6.50 15.40
C PHE A 147 7.14 -6.46 14.23
N PHE A 148 6.67 -6.15 13.02
CA PHE A 148 7.53 -6.13 11.85
C PHE A 148 8.34 -4.84 11.71
N PHE A 149 7.77 -3.68 12.02
CA PHE A 149 8.30 -2.37 11.63
C PHE A 149 8.46 -1.36 12.77
N GLY A 150 8.17 -1.72 14.01
CA GLY A 150 8.19 -0.78 15.14
C GLY A 150 9.51 -0.01 15.29
N ASN A 151 10.63 -0.63 14.93
CA ASN A 151 11.94 0.03 14.98
C ASN A 151 12.19 1.02 13.82
N ASP A 152 11.39 0.98 12.77
CA ASP A 152 11.54 1.85 11.60
C ASP A 152 10.79 3.20 11.79
N PHE A 153 9.95 3.30 12.83
CA PHE A 153 9.04 4.44 13.11
C PHE A 153 9.28 5.09 14.48
N GLN A 154 10.47 4.99 15.02
CA GLN A 154 10.86 5.70 16.25
C GLN A 154 11.30 7.13 15.95
#